data_44f1a3fa5706825341837c9f5e2bff1a
#
_entry.id   44f1a3fa5706825341837c9f5e2bff1a
#
_cell.length_a   1.000
_cell.length_b   1.000
_cell.length_c   1.000
_cell.angle_alpha   90.00
_cell.angle_beta   90.00
_cell.angle_gamma   90.00
#
_symmetry.space_group_name_H-M   'P 1'
#
loop_
_entity.id
_entity.type
_entity.pdbx_description
1 polymer ?
#
loop_
_entity_poly.entity_id
_entity_poly.type
_entity_poly.pdbx_seq_one_letter_code
_entity_poly.pdbx_strand_id
1 'polypeptide(L)'
;QRQMCIRDSPSRSLTVAEANLLMTPDSNDYLAALLNPLRLSYDYIIVDTNPSLGSLTINALTAADEVIIPIDPELFALTGLQALVDTIKKIKRKLNPSIEIGGILFTKCNKRTNLYRRTYGQVTKAFQSLPIFNCQIPYTVKVGDANSYGMSVMELEQANPASLAYLELAKEVLANA
;
A
#
# COMPACT_ATOMS: atom_id res chain seq x y z
N GLN A 1 18.83 7.31 -15.47
CA GLN A 1 18.67 6.94 -14.04
C GLN A 1 17.82 8.02 -13.38
N ARG A 2 16.53 7.75 -13.16
CA ARG A 2 15.67 8.64 -12.41
C ARG A 2 15.88 8.36 -10.92
N GLN A 3 16.12 9.41 -10.17
CA GLN A 3 16.58 9.35 -8.79
C GLN A 3 15.40 8.97 -7.88
N MET A 4 15.54 7.92 -7.08
CA MET A 4 14.57 7.58 -6.03
C MET A 4 14.65 8.65 -4.94
N CYS A 5 13.56 9.40 -4.73
CA CYS A 5 13.46 10.36 -3.65
C CYS A 5 12.63 9.75 -2.52
N ILE A 6 13.28 9.39 -1.42
CA ILE A 6 12.61 9.00 -0.18
C ILE A 6 12.46 10.26 0.66
N ARG A 7 11.22 10.69 0.89
CA ARG A 7 10.92 11.75 1.86
C ARG A 7 10.17 11.15 3.03
N ASP A 8 10.82 11.20 4.17
CA ASP A 8 10.23 10.86 5.45
C ASP A 8 9.61 12.12 6.06
N SER A 9 8.31 12.08 6.36
CA SER A 9 7.63 13.18 7.05
C SER A 9 7.52 12.86 8.53
N PRO A 10 8.01 13.72 9.45
CA PRO A 10 7.88 13.49 10.88
C PRO A 10 6.41 13.34 11.29
N SER A 11 6.09 12.32 12.07
CA SER A 11 4.72 11.98 12.50
C SER A 11 3.93 13.13 13.13
N ARG A 12 4.60 14.07 13.83
CA ARG A 12 3.97 15.28 14.40
C ARG A 12 3.46 16.25 13.34
N SER A 13 4.15 16.40 12.21
CA SER A 13 3.70 17.27 11.11
C SER A 13 2.50 16.68 10.38
N LEU A 14 2.39 15.36 10.29
CA LEU A 14 1.25 14.68 9.68
C LEU A 14 -0.03 14.85 10.51
N THR A 15 0.04 14.79 11.84
CA THR A 15 -1.12 15.03 12.72
C THR A 15 -1.65 16.47 12.56
N VAL A 16 -0.75 17.45 12.47
CA VAL A 16 -1.14 18.86 12.22
C VAL A 16 -1.73 19.02 10.82
N ALA A 17 -1.14 18.38 9.81
CA ALA A 17 -1.66 18.38 8.44
C ALA A 17 -3.06 17.76 8.38
N GLU A 18 -3.30 16.64 9.06
CA GLU A 18 -4.60 15.99 9.13
C GLU A 18 -5.67 16.90 9.79
N ALA A 19 -5.32 17.57 10.90
CA ALA A 19 -6.19 18.52 11.54
C ALA A 19 -6.53 19.71 10.64
N ASN A 20 -5.56 20.23 9.88
CA ASN A 20 -5.78 21.31 8.93
C ASN A 20 -6.66 20.87 7.74
N LEU A 21 -6.46 19.67 7.22
CA LEU A 21 -7.31 19.11 6.15
C LEU A 21 -8.77 18.95 6.60
N LEU A 22 -9.01 18.55 7.87
CA LEU A 22 -10.36 18.45 8.42
C LEU A 22 -11.07 19.80 8.54
N MET A 23 -10.32 20.89 8.68
CA MET A 23 -10.86 22.26 8.82
C MET A 23 -10.99 22.99 7.47
N THR A 24 -10.43 22.44 6.41
CA THR A 24 -10.45 23.07 5.08
C THR A 24 -11.53 22.43 4.21
N PRO A 25 -12.55 23.17 3.78
CA PRO A 25 -13.52 22.67 2.80
C PRO A 25 -12.80 22.23 1.51
N ASP A 26 -13.29 21.15 0.89
CA ASP A 26 -12.79 20.60 -0.37
C ASP A 26 -11.30 20.20 -0.37
N SER A 27 -10.75 19.81 0.80
CA SER A 27 -9.34 19.43 0.96
C SER A 27 -8.99 18.03 0.43
N ASN A 28 -9.91 17.34 -0.24
CA ASN A 28 -9.70 15.94 -0.66
C ASN A 28 -8.74 15.78 -1.83
N ASP A 29 -8.49 16.82 -2.61
CA ASP A 29 -7.60 16.83 -3.78
C ASP A 29 -6.25 17.53 -3.54
N TYR A 30 -6.00 17.94 -2.30
CA TYR A 30 -4.80 18.68 -1.96
C TYR A 30 -3.50 17.94 -2.33
N LEU A 31 -3.43 16.64 -2.03
CA LEU A 31 -2.28 15.83 -2.40
C LEU A 31 -2.17 15.66 -3.92
N ALA A 32 -3.29 15.52 -4.62
CA ALA A 32 -3.29 15.43 -6.09
C ALA A 32 -2.68 16.69 -6.72
N ALA A 33 -3.06 17.87 -6.23
CA ALA A 33 -2.48 19.13 -6.68
C ALA A 33 -0.97 19.23 -6.41
N LEU A 34 -0.50 18.76 -5.26
CA LEU A 34 0.94 18.73 -4.91
C LEU A 34 1.73 17.75 -5.78
N LEU A 35 1.16 16.59 -6.13
CA LEU A 35 1.85 15.57 -6.92
C LEU A 35 1.82 15.84 -8.42
N ASN A 36 0.87 16.64 -8.92
CA ASN A 36 0.70 16.89 -10.34
C ASN A 36 1.99 17.37 -11.06
N PRO A 37 2.76 18.35 -10.57
CA PRO A 37 4.01 18.74 -11.22
C PRO A 37 5.09 17.65 -11.20
N LEU A 38 5.02 16.69 -10.27
CA LEU A 38 5.99 15.59 -10.14
C LEU A 38 5.75 14.46 -11.14
N ARG A 39 4.52 14.31 -11.66
CA ARG A 39 4.14 13.27 -12.63
C ARG A 39 5.00 13.31 -13.91
N LEU A 40 5.50 14.47 -14.30
CA LEU A 40 6.39 14.62 -15.46
C LEU A 40 7.85 14.20 -15.17
N SER A 41 8.21 14.10 -13.89
CA SER A 41 9.60 13.87 -13.46
C SER A 41 9.86 12.44 -13.00
N TYR A 42 8.82 11.70 -12.63
CA TYR A 42 8.93 10.34 -12.09
C TYR A 42 8.07 9.35 -12.86
N ASP A 43 8.58 8.13 -13.06
CA ASP A 43 7.80 7.04 -13.66
C ASP A 43 6.78 6.48 -12.66
N TYR A 44 7.15 6.45 -11.37
CA TYR A 44 6.30 6.01 -10.26
C TYR A 44 6.41 6.96 -9.08
N ILE A 45 5.28 7.25 -8.45
CA ILE A 45 5.18 7.97 -7.17
C ILE A 45 4.48 7.03 -6.19
N ILE A 46 5.18 6.60 -5.15
CA ILE A 46 4.64 5.69 -4.14
C ILE A 46 4.24 6.52 -2.92
N VAL A 47 2.96 6.42 -2.54
CA VAL A 47 2.39 7.09 -1.36
C VAL A 47 2.13 6.04 -0.30
N ASP A 48 2.94 6.04 0.77
CA ASP A 48 2.73 5.23 1.96
C ASP A 48 1.69 5.89 2.86
N THR A 49 0.67 5.13 3.28
CA THR A 49 -0.47 5.66 4.04
C THR A 49 -0.60 5.00 5.40
N ASN A 50 -1.14 5.75 6.37
CA ASN A 50 -1.53 5.19 7.65
C ASN A 50 -2.66 4.15 7.49
N PRO A 51 -2.78 3.16 8.38
CA PRO A 51 -3.84 2.16 8.35
C PRO A 51 -5.23 2.72 8.68
N SER A 52 -5.34 3.99 9.07
CA SER A 52 -6.60 4.67 9.33
C SER A 52 -7.25 5.18 8.04
N LEU A 53 -8.58 5.14 7.95
CA LEU A 53 -9.35 5.72 6.84
C LEU A 53 -9.65 7.22 7.09
N GLY A 54 -8.64 7.98 7.54
CA GLY A 54 -8.71 9.42 7.79
C GLY A 54 -8.54 10.28 6.54
N SER A 55 -8.51 11.60 6.74
CA SER A 55 -8.39 12.58 5.64
C SER A 55 -7.13 12.42 4.81
N LEU A 56 -6.01 12.00 5.41
CA LEU A 56 -4.76 11.74 4.69
C LEU A 56 -4.92 10.56 3.72
N THR A 57 -5.55 9.46 4.16
CA THR A 57 -5.81 8.31 3.31
C THR A 57 -6.78 8.64 2.18
N ILE A 58 -7.82 9.45 2.45
CA ILE A 58 -8.74 9.93 1.42
C ILE A 58 -8.00 10.76 0.38
N ASN A 59 -7.11 11.68 0.80
CA ASN A 59 -6.27 12.46 -0.09
C ASN A 59 -5.35 11.58 -0.95
N ALA A 60 -4.70 10.56 -0.34
CA ALA A 60 -3.85 9.63 -1.05
C ALA A 60 -4.65 8.85 -2.12
N LEU A 61 -5.82 8.32 -1.78
CA LEU A 61 -6.70 7.60 -2.71
C LEU A 61 -7.26 8.52 -3.81
N THR A 62 -7.48 9.80 -3.51
CA THR A 62 -7.93 10.77 -4.50
C THR A 62 -6.83 11.10 -5.51
N ALA A 63 -5.57 11.09 -5.08
CA ALA A 63 -4.41 11.38 -5.92
C ALA A 63 -3.84 10.17 -6.68
N ALA A 64 -4.15 8.96 -6.25
CA ALA A 64 -3.57 7.73 -6.77
C ALA A 64 -4.24 7.28 -8.08
N ASP A 65 -3.45 6.68 -8.96
CA ASP A 65 -3.96 5.98 -10.15
C ASP A 65 -4.28 4.52 -9.79
N GLU A 66 -3.49 3.92 -8.89
CA GLU A 66 -3.59 2.52 -8.50
C GLU A 66 -3.35 2.32 -7.00
N VAL A 67 -4.01 1.33 -6.41
CA VAL A 67 -3.87 0.97 -4.99
C VAL A 67 -3.41 -0.47 -4.86
N ILE A 68 -2.27 -0.68 -4.22
CA ILE A 68 -1.83 -1.99 -3.75
C ILE A 68 -2.28 -2.13 -2.29
N ILE A 69 -3.00 -3.21 -1.97
CA ILE A 69 -3.54 -3.44 -0.64
C ILE A 69 -2.74 -4.54 0.07
N PRO A 70 -1.75 -4.17 0.92
CA PRO A 70 -1.03 -5.15 1.71
C PRO A 70 -1.92 -5.67 2.84
N ILE A 71 -1.96 -7.00 3.00
CA ILE A 71 -2.68 -7.63 4.11
C ILE A 71 -1.78 -8.64 4.82
N ASP A 72 -1.88 -8.64 6.14
CA ASP A 72 -1.32 -9.69 6.98
C ASP A 72 -2.38 -10.80 7.12
N PRO A 73 -2.05 -12.08 6.91
CA PRO A 73 -3.01 -13.18 7.01
C PRO A 73 -3.40 -13.50 8.47
N GLU A 74 -3.92 -12.51 9.17
CA GLU A 74 -4.42 -12.58 10.55
C GLU A 74 -5.96 -12.69 10.62
N LEU A 75 -6.47 -12.86 11.84
CA LEU A 75 -7.89 -13.17 12.10
C LEU A 75 -8.86 -12.11 11.56
N PHE A 76 -8.49 -10.84 11.58
CA PHE A 76 -9.36 -9.72 11.18
C PHE A 76 -9.06 -9.17 9.76
N ALA A 77 -8.21 -9.84 9.00
CA ALA A 77 -7.80 -9.40 7.66
C ALA A 77 -9.01 -9.17 6.71
N LEU A 78 -10.01 -10.05 6.78
CA LEU A 78 -11.18 -9.96 5.91
C LEU A 78 -12.04 -8.71 6.17
N THR A 79 -12.30 -8.42 7.45
CA THR A 79 -13.14 -7.28 7.84
C THR A 79 -12.48 -5.95 7.48
N GLY A 80 -11.18 -5.82 7.75
CA GLY A 80 -10.41 -4.63 7.39
C GLY A 80 -10.33 -4.43 5.88
N LEU A 81 -10.08 -5.51 5.13
CA LEU A 81 -10.04 -5.48 3.68
C LEU A 81 -11.38 -5.06 3.07
N GLN A 82 -12.50 -5.60 3.57
CA GLN A 82 -13.83 -5.22 3.08
C GLN A 82 -14.10 -3.73 3.28
N ALA A 83 -13.82 -3.19 4.48
CA ALA A 83 -14.02 -1.77 4.79
C ALA A 83 -13.17 -0.86 3.87
N LEU A 84 -11.92 -1.25 3.60
CA LEU A 84 -11.03 -0.52 2.70
C LEU A 84 -11.54 -0.56 1.24
N VAL A 85 -11.91 -1.74 0.74
CA VAL A 85 -12.46 -1.91 -0.61
C VAL A 85 -13.74 -1.07 -0.79
N ASP A 86 -14.63 -1.07 0.20
CA ASP A 86 -15.84 -0.24 0.15
C ASP A 86 -15.53 1.26 0.16
N THR A 87 -14.47 1.67 0.87
CA THR A 87 -13.99 3.05 0.86
C THR A 87 -13.42 3.42 -0.51
N ILE A 88 -12.57 2.58 -1.10
CA ILE A 88 -12.03 2.80 -2.45
C ILE A 88 -13.16 2.93 -3.48
N LYS A 89 -14.18 2.07 -3.41
CA LYS A 89 -15.37 2.16 -4.28
C LYS A 89 -16.13 3.49 -4.11
N LYS A 90 -16.20 4.03 -2.90
CA LYS A 90 -16.82 5.35 -2.66
C LYS A 90 -15.97 6.47 -3.25
N ILE A 91 -14.64 6.42 -3.06
CA ILE A 91 -13.69 7.36 -3.65
C ILE A 91 -13.79 7.32 -5.18
N LYS A 92 -13.75 6.13 -5.78
CA LYS A 92 -13.90 5.95 -7.24
C LYS A 92 -15.15 6.63 -7.79
N ARG A 93 -16.27 6.52 -7.09
CA ARG A 93 -17.55 7.13 -7.55
C ARG A 93 -17.62 8.63 -7.37
N LYS A 94 -16.94 9.22 -6.39
CA LYS A 94 -17.17 10.60 -5.97
C LYS A 94 -16.00 11.54 -6.21
N LEU A 95 -14.77 11.06 -6.07
CA LEU A 95 -13.57 11.88 -5.99
C LEU A 95 -12.56 11.56 -7.09
N ASN A 96 -12.32 10.27 -7.37
CA ASN A 96 -11.31 9.82 -8.32
C ASN A 96 -11.87 8.66 -9.18
N PRO A 97 -12.55 8.92 -10.30
CA PRO A 97 -13.11 7.87 -11.15
C PRO A 97 -12.08 6.95 -11.79
N SER A 98 -10.82 7.38 -11.90
CA SER A 98 -9.73 6.63 -12.54
C SER A 98 -9.02 5.66 -11.60
N ILE A 99 -9.22 5.75 -10.27
CA ILE A 99 -8.54 4.87 -9.33
C ILE A 99 -8.89 3.40 -9.55
N GLU A 100 -7.87 2.55 -9.60
CA GLU A 100 -8.02 1.11 -9.72
C GLU A 100 -7.39 0.39 -8.52
N ILE A 101 -7.88 -0.83 -8.23
CA ILE A 101 -7.22 -1.72 -7.27
C ILE A 101 -6.27 -2.60 -8.07
N GLY A 102 -4.98 -2.32 -7.97
CA GLY A 102 -3.91 -3.06 -8.65
C GLY A 102 -3.71 -4.46 -8.09
N GLY A 103 -4.01 -4.64 -6.80
CA GLY A 103 -4.02 -5.98 -6.24
C GLY A 103 -3.95 -6.04 -4.72
N ILE A 104 -4.33 -7.21 -4.21
CA ILE A 104 -4.18 -7.60 -2.81
C ILE A 104 -2.84 -8.31 -2.67
N LEU A 105 -1.96 -7.80 -1.81
CA LEU A 105 -0.64 -8.36 -1.53
C LEU A 105 -0.62 -9.01 -0.16
N PHE A 106 -0.41 -10.32 -0.11
CA PHE A 106 -0.19 -11.00 1.16
C PHE A 106 1.22 -10.75 1.68
N THR A 107 1.32 -10.22 2.91
CA THR A 107 2.58 -9.91 3.59
C THR A 107 2.72 -10.74 4.86
N LYS A 108 3.95 -10.83 5.40
CA LYS A 108 4.27 -11.63 6.60
C LYS A 108 3.77 -13.08 6.54
N CYS A 109 3.79 -13.68 5.36
CA CYS A 109 3.22 -15.00 5.11
C CYS A 109 4.02 -16.11 5.79
N ASN A 110 3.35 -16.89 6.65
CA ASN A 110 3.87 -18.17 7.12
C ASN A 110 2.97 -19.31 6.59
N LYS A 111 3.31 -19.82 5.41
CA LYS A 111 2.52 -20.86 4.70
C LYS A 111 2.35 -22.17 5.47
N ARG A 112 3.12 -22.38 6.55
CA ARG A 112 3.04 -23.58 7.39
C ARG A 112 1.89 -23.52 8.38
N THR A 113 1.37 -22.32 8.69
CA THR A 113 0.31 -22.15 9.69
C THR A 113 -1.09 -22.41 9.10
N ASN A 114 -1.97 -22.98 9.91
CA ASN A 114 -3.37 -23.15 9.55
C ASN A 114 -4.09 -21.79 9.42
N LEU A 115 -3.68 -20.81 10.22
CA LEU A 115 -4.23 -19.46 10.14
C LEU A 115 -4.00 -18.85 8.75
N TYR A 116 -2.75 -18.90 8.25
CA TYR A 116 -2.45 -18.45 6.90
C TYR A 116 -3.33 -19.14 5.85
N ARG A 117 -3.37 -20.47 5.85
CA ARG A 117 -4.15 -21.25 4.85
C ARG A 117 -5.62 -20.87 4.86
N ARG A 118 -6.20 -20.75 6.05
CA ARG A 118 -7.60 -20.37 6.24
C ARG A 118 -7.86 -18.95 5.75
N THR A 119 -7.07 -17.97 6.20
CA THR A 119 -7.24 -16.55 5.83
C THR A 119 -7.02 -16.36 4.33
N TYR A 120 -5.97 -16.97 3.75
CA TYR A 120 -5.72 -16.93 2.31
C TYR A 120 -6.93 -17.46 1.53
N GLY A 121 -7.45 -18.64 1.87
CA GLY A 121 -8.62 -19.22 1.21
C GLY A 121 -9.90 -18.39 1.38
N GLN A 122 -10.10 -17.75 2.53
CA GLN A 122 -11.24 -16.87 2.75
C GLN A 122 -11.14 -15.57 1.91
N VAL A 123 -9.98 -14.94 1.88
CA VAL A 123 -9.76 -13.72 1.11
C VAL A 123 -9.88 -13.98 -0.39
N THR A 124 -9.23 -15.03 -0.91
CA THR A 124 -9.30 -15.37 -2.34
C THR A 124 -10.72 -15.69 -2.79
N LYS A 125 -11.53 -16.34 -1.93
CA LYS A 125 -12.94 -16.62 -2.21
C LYS A 125 -13.82 -15.37 -2.12
N ALA A 126 -13.61 -14.51 -1.12
CA ALA A 126 -14.45 -13.33 -0.90
C ALA A 126 -14.18 -12.23 -1.93
N PHE A 127 -12.94 -12.11 -2.41
CA PHE A 127 -12.49 -11.06 -3.32
C PHE A 127 -12.01 -11.62 -4.67
N GLN A 128 -12.62 -12.69 -5.17
CA GLN A 128 -12.29 -13.34 -6.45
C GLN A 128 -12.39 -12.40 -7.67
N SER A 129 -13.10 -11.28 -7.54
CA SER A 129 -13.23 -10.25 -8.59
C SER A 129 -12.12 -9.20 -8.56
N LEU A 130 -11.26 -9.20 -7.54
CA LEU A 130 -10.13 -8.30 -7.43
C LEU A 130 -8.84 -9.03 -7.77
N PRO A 131 -7.85 -8.35 -8.36
CA PRO A 131 -6.55 -8.92 -8.59
C PRO A 131 -5.87 -9.26 -7.25
N ILE A 132 -5.18 -10.39 -7.23
CA ILE A 132 -4.36 -10.82 -6.09
C ILE A 132 -2.98 -11.11 -6.64
N PHE A 133 -1.95 -10.49 -6.06
CA PHE A 133 -0.58 -10.73 -6.48
C PHE A 133 -0.18 -12.19 -6.28
N ASN A 134 0.49 -12.76 -7.28
CA ASN A 134 1.07 -14.10 -7.18
C ASN A 134 2.20 -14.12 -6.17
N CYS A 135 2.95 -13.02 -6.12
CA CYS A 135 3.98 -12.78 -5.15
C CYS A 135 3.39 -12.65 -3.74
N GLN A 136 4.07 -13.23 -2.76
CA GLN A 136 3.70 -13.15 -1.35
C GLN A 136 4.97 -12.87 -0.54
N ILE A 137 4.92 -11.87 0.33
CA ILE A 137 6.08 -11.50 1.14
C ILE A 137 6.13 -12.41 2.38
N PRO A 138 7.16 -13.26 2.52
CA PRO A 138 7.26 -14.16 3.65
C PRO A 138 7.57 -13.41 4.96
N TYR A 139 7.12 -13.99 6.08
CA TYR A 139 7.55 -13.53 7.39
C TYR A 139 9.06 -13.82 7.58
N THR A 140 9.80 -12.79 7.95
CA THR A 140 11.21 -12.90 8.36
C THR A 140 11.56 -11.80 9.34
N VAL A 141 12.37 -12.13 10.33
CA VAL A 141 12.88 -11.16 11.31
C VAL A 141 13.80 -10.12 10.66
N LYS A 142 14.41 -10.47 9.51
CA LYS A 142 15.33 -9.59 8.78
C LYS A 142 14.69 -8.30 8.27
N VAL A 143 13.38 -8.30 7.99
CA VAL A 143 12.65 -7.07 7.66
C VAL A 143 12.61 -6.12 8.87
N GLY A 144 12.37 -6.66 10.07
CA GLY A 144 12.42 -5.87 11.31
C GLY A 144 13.85 -5.37 11.63
N ASP A 145 14.86 -6.22 11.44
CA ASP A 145 16.27 -5.84 11.61
C ASP A 145 16.62 -4.66 10.66
N ALA A 146 16.30 -4.79 9.37
CA ALA A 146 16.56 -3.76 8.37
C ALA A 146 15.90 -2.42 8.73
N ASN A 147 14.63 -2.45 9.15
CA ASN A 147 13.92 -1.25 9.60
C ASN A 147 14.62 -0.58 10.80
N SER A 148 15.17 -1.35 11.73
CA SER A 148 15.90 -0.78 12.88
C SER A 148 17.19 -0.06 12.49
N TYR A 149 17.76 -0.39 11.33
CA TYR A 149 18.92 0.27 10.75
C TYR A 149 18.57 1.36 9.72
N GLY A 150 17.28 1.60 9.48
CA GLY A 150 16.83 2.56 8.44
C GLY A 150 17.18 2.12 7.02
N MET A 151 17.28 0.81 6.79
CA MET A 151 17.64 0.21 5.51
C MET A 151 16.50 -0.65 4.97
N SER A 152 16.50 -0.91 3.67
CA SER A 152 15.65 -1.94 3.10
C SER A 152 16.21 -3.34 3.40
N VAL A 153 15.35 -4.35 3.43
CA VAL A 153 15.81 -5.75 3.59
C VAL A 153 16.71 -6.19 2.44
N MET A 154 16.56 -5.59 1.26
CA MET A 154 17.41 -5.85 0.09
C MET A 154 18.83 -5.32 0.26
N GLU A 155 19.00 -4.17 0.93
CA GLU A 155 20.31 -3.61 1.26
C GLU A 155 20.97 -4.42 2.37
N LEU A 156 20.19 -4.90 3.35
CA LEU A 156 20.70 -5.68 4.45
C LEU A 156 21.13 -7.11 4.01
N GLU A 157 20.30 -7.79 3.22
CA GLU A 157 20.52 -9.18 2.80
C GLU A 157 19.80 -9.48 1.48
N GLN A 158 20.51 -9.38 0.35
CA GLN A 158 19.93 -9.56 -0.99
C GLN A 158 19.35 -10.97 -1.21
N ALA A 159 19.98 -12.02 -0.68
CA ALA A 159 19.53 -13.40 -0.84
C ALA A 159 18.41 -13.80 0.13
N ASN A 160 17.94 -12.88 1.00
CA ASN A 160 16.86 -13.16 1.91
C ASN A 160 15.56 -13.46 1.15
N PRO A 161 14.75 -14.44 1.58
CA PRO A 161 13.47 -14.74 0.92
C PRO A 161 12.53 -13.55 0.76
N ALA A 162 12.52 -12.59 1.71
CA ALA A 162 11.72 -11.38 1.57
C ALA A 162 12.31 -10.44 0.51
N SER A 163 13.63 -10.30 0.42
CA SER A 163 14.29 -9.50 -0.63
C SER A 163 13.93 -10.00 -2.02
N LEU A 164 14.01 -11.31 -2.23
CA LEU A 164 13.62 -11.94 -3.49
C LEU A 164 12.14 -11.75 -3.79
N ALA A 165 11.27 -11.88 -2.77
CA ALA A 165 9.83 -11.66 -2.94
C ALA A 165 9.50 -10.21 -3.30
N TYR A 166 10.16 -9.21 -2.74
CA TYR A 166 9.98 -7.80 -3.13
C TYR A 166 10.46 -7.54 -4.57
N LEU A 167 11.52 -8.21 -5.03
CA LEU A 167 11.93 -8.15 -6.44
C LEU A 167 10.87 -8.75 -7.38
N GLU A 168 10.29 -9.88 -7.02
CA GLU A 168 9.19 -10.48 -7.80
C GLU A 168 7.95 -9.59 -7.81
N LEU A 169 7.60 -8.97 -6.67
CA LEU A 169 6.53 -7.99 -6.59
C LEU A 169 6.78 -6.82 -7.57
N ALA A 170 7.99 -6.27 -7.58
CA ALA A 170 8.33 -5.17 -8.48
C ALA A 170 8.16 -5.58 -9.96
N LYS A 171 8.57 -6.79 -10.33
CA LYS A 171 8.37 -7.31 -11.70
C LYS A 171 6.88 -7.47 -12.03
N GLU A 172 6.09 -7.98 -11.08
CA GLU A 172 4.66 -8.18 -11.27
C GLU A 172 3.93 -6.84 -11.44
N VAL A 173 4.28 -5.82 -10.64
CA VAL A 173 3.75 -4.46 -10.77
C VAL A 173 4.13 -3.85 -12.13
N LEU A 174 5.41 -3.96 -12.54
CA LEU A 174 5.88 -3.44 -13.83
C LEU A 174 5.25 -4.14 -15.04
N ALA A 175 4.85 -5.39 -14.90
CA ALA A 175 4.20 -6.14 -15.98
C ALA A 175 2.70 -5.79 -16.14
N ASN A 176 2.09 -5.22 -15.10
CA ASN A 176 0.68 -4.84 -15.09
C ASN A 176 0.46 -3.33 -15.35
N ALA A 177 1.54 -2.55 -15.40
CA ALA A 177 1.55 -1.10 -15.69
C ALA A 177 1.60 -0.83 -17.24
#